data_a74f75ec0569c3963eebcbe68b9eecb9
#
_entry.id   a74f75ec0569c3963eebcbe68b9eecb9
#
_cell.length_a   1.000
_cell.length_b   1.000
_cell.length_c   1.000
_cell.angle_alpha   90.00
_cell.angle_beta   90.00
_cell.angle_gamma   90.00
#
_symmetry.space_group_name_H-M   'P 1'
#
loop_
_entity.id
_entity.type
_entity.pdbx_description
1 polymer ?
#
loop_
_entity_poly.entity_id
_entity_poly.type
_entity_poly.pdbx_seq_one_letter_code
_entity_poly.pdbx_strand_id
1 'polypeptide(L)'
;MKLNHKKSLLLLVLFLFFIGIESGLGQPQSLFQWPEGKQVAISLTFDDGRASQVEGGTALFDEYGVKGTFYVVPSAVEKKLEGWKTAVTNGHEIGNHSLNHPCSGNFPWAKNKALENYTIEQMRHELVEANKQIQKLLGVTCAVFAYPCGQTFVGRGKDTKSYVPVIADLFHTGRGWLDEGPNDPQFCDFAQLTGIESDGKDFEQILPLIEAAKKNRQWLVLAGHEMNESGVQTTRLSMLKQLLEYAKNPANGIWIAPVGTVAKYVQEQRKFK
;
A
#
# COMPACT_ATOMS: atom_id res chain seq x y z
N MET A 1 -25.63 96.93 3.83
CA MET A 1 -24.48 96.25 3.33
C MET A 1 -24.81 94.76 3.57
N LYS A 2 -25.19 93.98 2.51
CA LYS A 2 -25.73 92.65 2.56
C LYS A 2 -24.61 91.63 2.22
N LEU A 3 -24.22 90.81 3.16
CA LEU A 3 -23.31 89.66 2.90
C LEU A 3 -24.14 88.38 2.50
N ASN A 4 -23.87 87.96 1.28
CA ASN A 4 -24.45 86.66 0.79
C ASN A 4 -23.47 85.55 1.16
N HIS A 5 -23.94 84.57 1.99
CA HIS A 5 -23.27 83.32 2.21
C HIS A 5 -23.80 82.26 1.20
N LYS A 6 -22.95 81.89 0.23
CA LYS A 6 -23.20 80.66 -0.58
C LYS A 6 -22.72 79.46 0.20
N LYS A 7 -23.62 78.56 0.57
CA LYS A 7 -23.34 77.25 1.12
C LYS A 7 -22.99 76.30 -0.04
N SER A 8 -21.72 75.92 -0.13
CA SER A 8 -21.29 74.81 -0.99
C SER A 8 -21.64 73.49 -0.30
N LEU A 9 -22.51 72.72 -0.92
CA LEU A 9 -22.83 71.36 -0.50
C LEU A 9 -21.83 70.39 -1.16
N LEU A 10 -20.91 69.88 -0.38
CA LEU A 10 -19.92 68.87 -0.81
C LEU A 10 -20.61 67.49 -0.71
N LEU A 11 -20.94 66.93 -1.87
CA LEU A 11 -21.48 65.57 -1.97
C LEU A 11 -20.32 64.56 -1.86
N LEU A 12 -20.20 63.90 -0.72
CA LEU A 12 -19.25 62.81 -0.50
C LEU A 12 -19.88 61.52 -1.04
N VAL A 13 -19.43 61.10 -2.24
CA VAL A 13 -19.80 59.77 -2.79
C VAL A 13 -18.91 58.73 -2.19
N LEU A 14 -19.42 57.97 -1.20
CA LEU A 14 -18.76 56.78 -0.67
C LEU A 14 -18.94 55.62 -1.70
N PHE A 15 -17.87 55.33 -2.42
CA PHE A 15 -17.76 54.10 -3.18
C PHE A 15 -17.45 52.93 -2.21
N LEU A 16 -18.44 52.20 -1.77
CA LEU A 16 -18.27 50.92 -1.08
C LEU A 16 -17.77 49.91 -2.10
N PHE A 17 -16.47 49.66 -2.11
CA PHE A 17 -15.92 48.45 -2.74
C PHE A 17 -16.34 47.23 -1.92
N PHE A 18 -17.36 46.55 -2.34
CA PHE A 18 -17.63 45.19 -1.93
C PHE A 18 -16.53 44.31 -2.54
N ILE A 19 -15.46 44.07 -1.79
CA ILE A 19 -14.55 42.96 -2.07
C ILE A 19 -15.34 41.69 -1.71
N GLY A 20 -15.95 41.06 -2.70
CA GLY A 20 -16.49 39.72 -2.58
C GLY A 20 -15.31 38.79 -2.24
N ILE A 21 -15.15 38.45 -0.97
CA ILE A 21 -14.37 37.27 -0.57
C ILE A 21 -15.21 36.07 -1.07
N GLU A 22 -14.95 35.64 -2.30
CA GLU A 22 -15.32 34.29 -2.68
C GLU A 22 -14.55 33.37 -1.74
N SER A 23 -15.19 32.96 -0.64
CA SER A 23 -14.82 31.79 0.09
C SER A 23 -14.85 30.65 -0.92
N GLY A 24 -13.68 30.28 -1.43
CA GLY A 24 -13.49 29.09 -2.23
C GLY A 24 -13.86 27.89 -1.37
N LEU A 25 -15.15 27.62 -1.24
CA LEU A 25 -15.68 26.31 -0.85
C LEU A 25 -15.19 25.38 -1.94
N GLY A 26 -14.05 24.72 -1.70
CA GLY A 26 -13.56 23.68 -2.59
C GLY A 26 -14.74 22.78 -2.93
N GLN A 27 -14.98 22.56 -4.22
CA GLN A 27 -16.01 21.62 -4.64
C GLN A 27 -15.81 20.33 -3.86
N PRO A 28 -16.87 19.70 -3.32
CA PRO A 28 -16.72 18.45 -2.61
C PRO A 28 -16.00 17.47 -3.53
N GLN A 29 -14.80 17.05 -3.11
CA GLN A 29 -13.97 16.14 -3.89
C GLN A 29 -14.79 14.88 -4.15
N SER A 30 -15.08 14.57 -5.41
CA SER A 30 -15.86 13.39 -5.75
C SER A 30 -15.16 12.15 -5.21
N LEU A 31 -15.91 11.30 -4.51
CA LEU A 31 -15.38 10.04 -3.99
C LEU A 31 -14.82 9.18 -5.13
N PHE A 32 -13.72 8.48 -4.87
CA PHE A 32 -13.10 7.59 -5.84
C PHE A 32 -14.07 6.48 -6.26
N GLN A 33 -14.08 6.15 -7.56
CA GLN A 33 -14.95 5.12 -8.11
C GLN A 33 -14.15 3.83 -8.32
N TRP A 34 -14.50 2.79 -7.56
CA TRP A 34 -13.97 1.46 -7.73
C TRP A 34 -14.74 0.70 -8.84
N PRO A 35 -14.17 -0.36 -9.44
CA PRO A 35 -14.83 -1.10 -10.51
C PRO A 35 -16.16 -1.69 -10.03
N GLU A 36 -17.11 -1.85 -10.94
CA GLU A 36 -18.43 -2.47 -10.68
C GLU A 36 -19.22 -1.84 -9.51
N GLY A 37 -19.01 -0.56 -9.21
CA GLY A 37 -19.69 0.12 -8.11
C GLY A 37 -19.22 -0.28 -6.72
N LYS A 38 -18.09 -1.00 -6.59
CA LYS A 38 -17.49 -1.35 -5.31
C LYS A 38 -17.17 -0.09 -4.48
N GLN A 39 -17.05 -0.27 -3.19
CA GLN A 39 -16.86 0.83 -2.22
C GLN A 39 -15.46 0.88 -1.63
N VAL A 40 -14.74 -0.22 -1.66
CA VAL A 40 -13.38 -0.36 -1.15
C VAL A 40 -12.62 -1.37 -1.98
N ALA A 41 -11.31 -1.11 -2.20
CA ALA A 41 -10.39 -2.15 -2.65
C ALA A 41 -9.63 -2.71 -1.45
N ILE A 42 -9.42 -4.03 -1.44
CA ILE A 42 -8.60 -4.71 -0.43
C ILE A 42 -7.53 -5.52 -1.16
N SER A 43 -6.26 -5.32 -0.77
CA SER A 43 -5.17 -6.22 -1.18
C SER A 43 -4.70 -7.01 0.03
N LEU A 44 -4.69 -8.34 -0.13
CA LEU A 44 -4.17 -9.28 0.87
C LEU A 44 -2.72 -9.57 0.54
N THR A 45 -1.79 -9.18 1.43
CA THR A 45 -0.36 -9.24 1.16
C THR A 45 0.40 -9.98 2.25
N PHE A 46 1.45 -10.72 1.85
CA PHE A 46 2.23 -11.56 2.76
C PHE A 46 3.72 -11.45 2.46
N ASP A 47 4.54 -11.34 3.52
CA ASP A 47 5.96 -11.08 3.42
C ASP A 47 6.81 -12.35 3.62
N ASP A 48 8.09 -12.25 3.30
CA ASP A 48 9.17 -13.23 3.48
C ASP A 48 9.13 -14.46 2.57
N GLY A 49 8.04 -14.80 1.92
CA GLY A 49 7.92 -16.04 1.17
C GLY A 49 7.88 -17.28 2.08
N ARG A 50 7.15 -17.20 3.21
CA ARG A 50 7.05 -18.25 4.22
C ARG A 50 6.37 -19.50 3.68
N ALA A 51 6.77 -20.69 4.20
CA ALA A 51 6.28 -21.98 3.72
C ALA A 51 4.76 -22.14 3.83
N SER A 52 4.15 -21.68 4.92
CA SER A 52 2.71 -21.77 5.16
C SER A 52 1.86 -21.04 4.11
N GLN A 53 2.45 -20.03 3.45
CA GLN A 53 1.77 -19.27 2.39
C GLN A 53 1.40 -20.18 1.21
N VAL A 54 2.29 -21.12 0.81
CA VAL A 54 2.07 -22.06 -0.29
C VAL A 54 1.65 -23.46 0.15
N GLU A 55 1.72 -23.77 1.45
CA GLU A 55 1.24 -25.05 2.00
C GLU A 55 -0.26 -25.04 2.32
N GLY A 56 -0.84 -23.86 2.63
CA GLY A 56 -2.25 -23.72 2.97
C GLY A 56 -2.88 -22.41 2.53
N GLY A 57 -2.12 -21.30 2.57
CA GLY A 57 -2.65 -19.97 2.33
C GLY A 57 -3.16 -19.75 0.91
N THR A 58 -2.38 -20.10 -0.12
CA THR A 58 -2.80 -19.97 -1.52
C THR A 58 -3.99 -20.86 -1.86
N ALA A 59 -4.06 -22.06 -1.26
CA ALA A 59 -5.20 -22.96 -1.47
C ALA A 59 -6.51 -22.37 -0.96
N LEU A 60 -6.50 -21.69 0.19
CA LEU A 60 -7.67 -20.97 0.69
C LEU A 60 -8.11 -19.87 -0.29
N PHE A 61 -7.17 -19.09 -0.81
CA PHE A 61 -7.49 -18.03 -1.77
C PHE A 61 -8.06 -18.59 -3.07
N ASP A 62 -7.50 -19.69 -3.57
CA ASP A 62 -7.97 -20.36 -4.78
C ASP A 62 -9.39 -20.92 -4.61
N GLU A 63 -9.74 -21.47 -3.44
CA GLU A 63 -11.10 -21.91 -3.11
C GLU A 63 -12.14 -20.79 -3.26
N TYR A 64 -11.74 -19.56 -2.91
CA TYR A 64 -12.61 -18.37 -3.02
C TYR A 64 -12.46 -17.61 -4.34
N GLY A 65 -11.60 -18.06 -5.25
CA GLY A 65 -11.32 -17.38 -6.51
C GLY A 65 -10.61 -16.02 -6.35
N VAL A 66 -9.93 -15.81 -5.22
CA VAL A 66 -9.21 -14.58 -4.86
C VAL A 66 -7.73 -14.77 -5.12
N LYS A 67 -7.04 -13.69 -5.47
CA LYS A 67 -5.58 -13.67 -5.63
C LYS A 67 -4.96 -12.69 -4.64
N GLY A 68 -3.88 -13.14 -3.97
CA GLY A 68 -3.07 -12.34 -3.06
C GLY A 68 -1.76 -11.89 -3.70
N THR A 69 -1.04 -11.02 -3.00
CA THR A 69 0.31 -10.58 -3.33
C THR A 69 1.30 -11.13 -2.30
N PHE A 70 2.33 -11.81 -2.77
CA PHE A 70 3.35 -12.42 -1.91
C PHE A 70 4.71 -11.78 -2.19
N TYR A 71 5.25 -11.06 -1.22
CA TYR A 71 6.57 -10.46 -1.29
C TYR A 71 7.61 -11.44 -0.80
N VAL A 72 8.44 -11.92 -1.70
CA VAL A 72 9.30 -13.07 -1.43
C VAL A 72 10.78 -12.70 -1.40
N VAL A 73 11.53 -13.39 -0.55
CA VAL A 73 12.98 -13.45 -0.55
C VAL A 73 13.39 -14.68 -1.37
N PRO A 74 14.31 -14.58 -2.35
CA PRO A 74 14.66 -15.71 -3.23
C PRO A 74 15.02 -17.01 -2.51
N SER A 75 15.79 -16.92 -1.42
CA SER A 75 16.18 -18.09 -0.63
C SER A 75 15.01 -18.81 0.07
N ALA A 76 13.90 -18.11 0.32
CA ALA A 76 12.68 -18.72 0.84
C ALA A 76 11.90 -19.43 -0.26
N VAL A 77 11.87 -18.85 -1.48
CA VAL A 77 11.27 -19.47 -2.67
C VAL A 77 11.92 -20.81 -2.98
N GLU A 78 13.26 -20.89 -2.95
CA GLU A 78 14.02 -22.14 -3.20
C GLU A 78 13.59 -23.29 -2.30
N LYS A 79 13.27 -23.02 -1.03
CA LYS A 79 12.86 -24.03 -0.05
C LYS A 79 11.50 -24.67 -0.36
N LYS A 80 10.63 -23.98 -1.10
CA LYS A 80 9.26 -24.40 -1.44
C LYS A 80 8.94 -24.14 -2.91
N LEU A 81 9.92 -24.38 -3.78
CA LEU A 81 9.91 -23.97 -5.19
C LEU A 81 8.62 -24.40 -5.93
N GLU A 82 8.21 -25.67 -5.80
CA GLU A 82 7.03 -26.19 -6.51
C GLU A 82 5.72 -25.53 -6.00
N GLY A 83 5.62 -25.23 -4.70
CA GLY A 83 4.48 -24.47 -4.16
C GLY A 83 4.41 -23.06 -4.75
N TRP A 84 5.55 -22.40 -4.85
CA TRP A 84 5.63 -21.07 -5.46
C TRP A 84 5.34 -21.06 -6.97
N LYS A 85 5.80 -22.06 -7.72
CA LYS A 85 5.43 -22.22 -9.13
C LYS A 85 3.92 -22.42 -9.30
N THR A 86 3.31 -23.22 -8.41
CA THR A 86 1.85 -23.41 -8.39
C THR A 86 1.13 -22.09 -8.09
N ALA A 87 1.58 -21.31 -7.10
CA ALA A 87 1.02 -20.00 -6.80
C ALA A 87 1.06 -19.04 -8.01
N VAL A 88 2.20 -18.99 -8.73
CA VAL A 88 2.33 -18.23 -9.99
C VAL A 88 1.35 -18.73 -11.05
N THR A 89 1.27 -20.04 -11.26
CA THR A 89 0.37 -20.66 -12.26
C THR A 89 -1.10 -20.34 -11.95
N ASN A 90 -1.46 -20.29 -10.67
CA ASN A 90 -2.80 -19.94 -10.22
C ASN A 90 -3.08 -18.44 -10.27
N GLY A 91 -2.10 -17.59 -10.65
CA GLY A 91 -2.29 -16.17 -10.86
C GLY A 91 -2.13 -15.30 -9.60
N HIS A 92 -1.50 -15.82 -8.54
CA HIS A 92 -1.07 -14.97 -7.43
C HIS A 92 0.07 -14.06 -7.86
N GLU A 93 0.09 -12.84 -7.33
CA GLU A 93 1.14 -11.87 -7.61
C GLU A 93 2.37 -12.14 -6.75
N ILE A 94 3.53 -12.17 -7.37
CA ILE A 94 4.81 -12.27 -6.69
C ILE A 94 5.48 -10.90 -6.69
N GLY A 95 5.80 -10.39 -5.51
CA GLY A 95 6.53 -9.17 -5.29
C GLY A 95 7.94 -9.42 -4.76
N ASN A 96 8.80 -8.41 -4.87
CA ASN A 96 10.16 -8.43 -4.36
C ASN A 96 10.19 -8.00 -2.88
N HIS A 97 10.92 -8.76 -2.05
CA HIS A 97 11.17 -8.42 -0.64
C HIS A 97 12.68 -8.33 -0.35
N SER A 98 13.45 -7.84 -1.33
CA SER A 98 14.93 -7.80 -1.36
C SER A 98 15.61 -9.19 -1.42
N LEU A 99 16.92 -9.18 -1.56
CA LEU A 99 17.72 -10.40 -1.61
C LEU A 99 17.99 -10.99 -0.21
N ASN A 100 18.37 -10.13 0.74
CA ASN A 100 18.85 -10.53 2.06
C ASN A 100 18.00 -10.02 3.21
N HIS A 101 16.87 -9.34 2.94
CA HIS A 101 15.98 -8.77 3.95
C HIS A 101 16.74 -7.85 4.93
N PRO A 102 17.42 -6.77 4.46
CA PRO A 102 18.14 -5.87 5.34
C PRO A 102 17.17 -5.02 6.17
N CYS A 103 17.43 -4.96 7.48
CA CYS A 103 16.69 -4.12 8.42
C CYS A 103 17.69 -3.35 9.31
N SER A 104 17.18 -2.45 10.16
CA SER A 104 18.02 -1.74 11.12
C SER A 104 18.79 -2.70 12.04
N GLY A 105 20.04 -2.37 12.32
CA GLY A 105 20.89 -3.09 13.27
C GLY A 105 20.39 -3.08 14.72
N ASN A 106 19.28 -2.39 15.02
CA ASN A 106 18.55 -2.52 16.27
C ASN A 106 17.96 -3.92 16.46
N PHE A 107 17.69 -4.63 15.36
CA PHE A 107 17.31 -6.04 15.43
C PHE A 107 18.58 -6.90 15.50
N PRO A 108 18.77 -7.74 16.56
CA PRO A 108 19.99 -8.53 16.74
C PRO A 108 20.35 -9.40 15.53
N TRP A 109 19.34 -9.94 14.85
CA TRP A 109 19.50 -10.79 13.65
C TRP A 109 19.89 -10.02 12.38
N ALA A 110 19.68 -8.69 12.34
CA ALA A 110 19.97 -7.85 11.19
C ALA A 110 21.37 -7.21 11.21
N LYS A 111 22.12 -7.31 12.31
CA LYS A 111 23.39 -6.57 12.52
C LYS A 111 24.40 -6.73 11.37
N ASN A 112 24.51 -7.93 10.80
CA ASN A 112 25.46 -8.21 9.71
C ASN A 112 25.02 -7.68 8.34
N LYS A 113 23.76 -7.25 8.22
CA LYS A 113 23.13 -6.69 7.01
C LYS A 113 22.29 -5.47 7.36
N ALA A 114 22.77 -4.68 8.32
CA ALA A 114 22.05 -3.51 8.81
C ALA A 114 21.96 -2.41 7.76
N LEU A 115 20.77 -1.84 7.58
CA LEU A 115 20.49 -0.71 6.67
C LEU A 115 21.42 0.47 6.92
N GLU A 116 21.84 0.68 8.16
CA GLU A 116 22.78 1.71 8.55
C GLU A 116 24.17 1.57 7.91
N ASN A 117 24.50 0.39 7.37
CA ASN A 117 25.76 0.10 6.67
C ASN A 117 25.59 0.04 5.14
N TYR A 118 24.37 0.17 4.64
CA TYR A 118 24.11 0.18 3.19
C TYR A 118 24.31 1.56 2.58
N THR A 119 24.68 1.58 1.29
CA THR A 119 24.55 2.74 0.42
C THR A 119 23.35 2.59 -0.49
N ILE A 120 22.96 3.66 -1.18
CA ILE A 120 21.89 3.61 -2.21
C ILE A 120 22.23 2.62 -3.33
N GLU A 121 23.50 2.58 -3.76
CA GLU A 121 24.00 1.68 -4.81
C GLU A 121 23.91 0.21 -4.39
N GLN A 122 24.28 -0.08 -3.14
CA GLN A 122 24.16 -1.43 -2.56
C GLN A 122 22.70 -1.85 -2.45
N MET A 123 21.80 -0.95 -2.02
CA MET A 123 20.37 -1.24 -1.98
C MET A 123 19.82 -1.49 -3.39
N ARG A 124 20.16 -0.68 -4.38
CA ARG A 124 19.76 -0.91 -5.78
C ARG A 124 20.23 -2.28 -6.29
N HIS A 125 21.47 -2.66 -6.00
CA HIS A 125 22.02 -3.98 -6.35
C HIS A 125 21.24 -5.11 -5.68
N GLU A 126 20.93 -4.96 -4.40
CA GLU A 126 20.11 -5.88 -3.59
C GLU A 126 18.76 -6.18 -4.27
N LEU A 127 18.08 -5.13 -4.72
CA LEU A 127 16.76 -5.23 -5.34
C LEU A 127 16.80 -5.83 -6.75
N VAL A 128 17.75 -5.40 -7.56
CA VAL A 128 17.91 -5.90 -8.93
C VAL A 128 18.30 -7.37 -8.92
N GLU A 129 19.21 -7.77 -8.01
CA GLU A 129 19.65 -9.15 -7.93
C GLU A 129 18.52 -10.07 -7.41
N ALA A 130 17.72 -9.60 -6.44
CA ALA A 130 16.53 -10.33 -6.01
C ALA A 130 15.57 -10.59 -7.18
N ASN A 131 15.27 -9.56 -8.01
CA ASN A 131 14.43 -9.73 -9.20
C ASN A 131 14.99 -10.75 -10.19
N LYS A 132 16.31 -10.74 -10.44
CA LYS A 132 16.93 -11.73 -11.34
C LYS A 132 16.79 -13.16 -10.82
N GLN A 133 16.98 -13.35 -9.50
CA GLN A 133 16.86 -14.68 -8.89
C GLN A 133 15.41 -15.15 -8.88
N ILE A 134 14.44 -14.29 -8.53
CA ILE A 134 13.02 -14.62 -8.58
C ILE A 134 12.61 -14.99 -10.02
N GLN A 135 13.06 -14.21 -11.01
CA GLN A 135 12.78 -14.50 -12.43
C GLN A 135 13.37 -15.86 -12.85
N LYS A 136 14.59 -16.18 -12.42
CA LYS A 136 15.21 -17.49 -12.68
C LYS A 136 14.43 -18.65 -12.05
N LEU A 137 13.92 -18.46 -10.83
CA LEU A 137 13.20 -19.51 -10.08
C LEU A 137 11.77 -19.72 -10.56
N LEU A 138 11.05 -18.61 -10.82
CA LEU A 138 9.59 -18.60 -11.01
C LEU A 138 9.15 -18.14 -12.41
N GLY A 139 10.07 -17.61 -13.24
CA GLY A 139 9.73 -17.10 -14.57
C GLY A 139 8.98 -15.76 -14.56
N VAL A 140 8.88 -15.06 -13.41
CA VAL A 140 8.17 -13.79 -13.28
C VAL A 140 9.12 -12.65 -12.96
N THR A 141 8.80 -11.44 -13.42
CA THR A 141 9.48 -10.20 -13.03
C THR A 141 8.60 -9.47 -12.02
N CYS A 142 9.12 -9.22 -10.81
CA CYS A 142 8.38 -8.51 -9.79
C CYS A 142 8.22 -7.04 -10.16
N ALA A 143 6.99 -6.57 -10.23
CA ALA A 143 6.63 -5.17 -10.45
C ALA A 143 6.24 -4.44 -9.16
N VAL A 144 6.10 -5.16 -8.05
CA VAL A 144 5.70 -4.63 -6.74
C VAL A 144 6.75 -5.01 -5.69
N PHE A 145 6.93 -4.15 -4.70
CA PHE A 145 7.93 -4.29 -3.65
C PHE A 145 7.32 -4.08 -2.26
N ALA A 146 7.81 -4.79 -1.24
CA ALA A 146 7.56 -4.47 0.17
C ALA A 146 8.88 -4.13 0.87
N TYR A 147 8.87 -3.06 1.65
CA TYR A 147 10.02 -2.61 2.43
C TYR A 147 10.28 -3.57 3.59
N PRO A 148 11.44 -4.25 3.65
CA PRO A 148 11.80 -5.05 4.82
C PRO A 148 11.67 -4.25 6.11
N CYS A 149 10.95 -4.79 7.09
CA CYS A 149 10.64 -4.11 8.36
C CYS A 149 9.92 -2.75 8.20
N GLY A 150 9.34 -2.44 7.03
CA GLY A 150 8.76 -1.14 6.72
C GLY A 150 9.76 0.01 6.62
N GLN A 151 11.06 -0.26 6.62
CA GLN A 151 12.09 0.76 6.69
C GLN A 151 12.54 1.23 5.30
N THR A 152 12.65 2.55 5.12
CA THR A 152 12.84 3.21 3.82
C THR A 152 14.18 3.94 3.69
N PHE A 153 15.12 3.70 4.60
CA PHE A 153 16.39 4.40 4.69
C PHE A 153 17.60 3.49 4.53
N VAL A 154 18.73 4.09 4.18
CA VAL A 154 20.10 3.52 4.29
C VAL A 154 21.03 4.55 4.92
N GLY A 155 22.14 4.10 5.52
CA GLY A 155 23.13 4.99 6.13
C GLY A 155 22.78 5.40 7.56
N ARG A 156 23.58 6.32 8.14
CA ARG A 156 23.50 6.71 9.56
C ARG A 156 23.46 8.23 9.76
N GLY A 157 22.71 8.67 10.76
CA GLY A 157 22.70 10.06 11.23
C GLY A 157 22.49 11.05 10.08
N LYS A 158 23.38 12.02 9.92
CA LYS A 158 23.32 13.04 8.87
C LYS A 158 23.52 12.49 7.44
N ASP A 159 24.09 11.30 7.31
CA ASP A 159 24.36 10.65 6.03
C ASP A 159 23.23 9.66 5.63
N THR A 160 22.16 9.59 6.43
CA THR A 160 20.97 8.81 6.11
C THR A 160 20.32 9.30 4.83
N LYS A 161 19.96 8.36 3.94
CA LYS A 161 19.27 8.63 2.67
C LYS A 161 18.06 7.74 2.54
N SER A 162 16.98 8.28 1.99
CA SER A 162 15.82 7.46 1.59
C SER A 162 16.14 6.68 0.33
N TYR A 163 15.75 5.39 0.28
CA TYR A 163 15.80 4.61 -0.96
C TYR A 163 14.42 4.48 -1.66
N VAL A 164 13.41 5.23 -1.19
CA VAL A 164 12.11 5.34 -1.88
C VAL A 164 12.26 5.71 -3.35
N PRO A 165 13.15 6.68 -3.76
CA PRO A 165 13.36 6.97 -5.18
C PRO A 165 13.89 5.78 -6.00
N VAL A 166 14.66 4.87 -5.39
CA VAL A 166 15.11 3.64 -6.03
C VAL A 166 13.94 2.69 -6.28
N ILE A 167 13.00 2.61 -5.31
CA ILE A 167 11.79 1.81 -5.47
C ILE A 167 10.90 2.38 -6.58
N ALA A 168 10.67 3.69 -6.60
CA ALA A 168 9.89 4.37 -7.64
C ALA A 168 10.46 4.18 -9.06
N ASP A 169 11.79 3.99 -9.18
CA ASP A 169 12.47 3.73 -10.45
C ASP A 169 12.39 2.25 -10.89
N LEU A 170 12.41 1.31 -9.95
CA LEU A 170 12.50 -0.13 -10.24
C LEU A 170 11.16 -0.85 -10.20
N PHE A 171 10.18 -0.35 -9.45
CA PHE A 171 8.90 -0.99 -9.19
C PHE A 171 7.72 -0.04 -9.39
N HIS A 172 6.57 -0.62 -9.68
CA HIS A 172 5.32 0.13 -9.76
C HIS A 172 4.82 0.55 -8.38
N THR A 173 5.05 -0.29 -7.35
CA THR A 173 4.66 0.03 -5.97
C THR A 173 5.72 -0.37 -4.96
N GLY A 174 5.76 0.38 -3.83
CA GLY A 174 6.49 0.02 -2.61
C GLY A 174 5.54 0.12 -1.41
N ARG A 175 5.43 -0.95 -0.60
CA ARG A 175 4.52 -1.03 0.54
C ARG A 175 5.30 -1.04 1.85
N GLY A 176 4.90 -0.15 2.78
CA GLY A 176 5.36 -0.07 4.17
C GLY A 176 4.81 -1.19 5.06
N TRP A 177 5.05 -1.08 6.37
CA TRP A 177 4.64 -2.04 7.39
C TRP A 177 4.27 -1.34 8.70
N LEU A 178 3.25 -1.82 9.40
CA LEU A 178 2.73 -1.25 10.65
C LEU A 178 2.18 0.17 10.52
N ASP A 179 1.58 0.48 9.39
CA ASP A 179 0.94 1.77 9.19
C ASP A 179 -0.45 1.82 9.82
N GLU A 180 -0.91 3.03 10.14
CA GLU A 180 -2.16 3.25 10.91
C GLU A 180 -3.42 3.33 10.04
N GLY A 181 -3.28 3.60 8.75
CA GLY A 181 -4.42 3.91 7.89
C GLY A 181 -4.34 3.36 6.48
N PRO A 182 -5.50 3.25 5.80
CA PRO A 182 -5.58 2.83 4.41
C PRO A 182 -5.09 3.92 3.45
N ASN A 183 -4.82 3.54 2.20
CA ASN A 183 -4.36 4.43 1.15
C ASN A 183 -5.52 5.23 0.54
N ASP A 184 -5.36 6.55 0.39
CA ASP A 184 -6.25 7.36 -0.42
C ASP A 184 -5.94 7.15 -1.91
N PRO A 185 -6.83 6.55 -2.70
CA PRO A 185 -6.56 6.26 -4.11
C PRO A 185 -6.43 7.52 -4.97
N GLN A 186 -6.83 8.69 -4.48
CA GLN A 186 -6.67 9.94 -5.21
C GLN A 186 -5.32 10.62 -4.96
N PHE A 187 -4.64 10.27 -3.87
CA PHE A 187 -3.45 11.00 -3.40
C PHE A 187 -2.23 10.13 -3.11
N CYS A 188 -2.39 8.86 -2.68
CA CYS A 188 -1.27 8.03 -2.24
C CYS A 188 -0.12 7.98 -3.26
N ASP A 189 1.11 7.98 -2.74
CA ASP A 189 2.32 7.69 -3.50
C ASP A 189 2.47 6.18 -3.65
N PHE A 190 2.53 5.68 -4.88
CA PHE A 190 2.68 4.24 -5.13
C PHE A 190 3.99 3.67 -4.59
N ALA A 191 5.06 4.46 -4.51
CA ALA A 191 6.31 4.01 -3.91
C ALA A 191 6.26 3.94 -2.37
N GLN A 192 5.19 4.42 -1.74
CA GLN A 192 5.03 4.53 -0.28
C GLN A 192 3.61 4.13 0.17
N LEU A 193 3.07 3.03 -0.37
CA LEU A 193 1.79 2.51 0.08
C LEU A 193 1.85 2.10 1.55
N THR A 194 0.80 2.42 2.30
CA THR A 194 0.64 1.94 3.67
C THR A 194 0.25 0.47 3.70
N GLY A 195 0.75 -0.26 4.68
CA GLY A 195 0.43 -1.66 4.96
C GLY A 195 0.01 -1.86 6.40
N ILE A 196 -1.25 -2.23 6.62
CA ILE A 196 -1.80 -2.46 7.96
C ILE A 196 -1.63 -3.92 8.34
N GLU A 197 -1.05 -4.16 9.52
CA GLU A 197 -0.82 -5.52 10.02
C GLU A 197 -2.11 -6.32 10.18
N SER A 198 -2.12 -7.55 9.64
CA SER A 198 -3.17 -8.54 9.84
C SER A 198 -2.78 -9.68 10.77
N ASP A 199 -1.51 -9.79 11.12
CA ASP A 199 -1.02 -10.85 12.01
C ASP A 199 -1.62 -10.75 13.40
N GLY A 200 -2.00 -11.87 13.95
CA GLY A 200 -2.60 -11.99 15.28
C GLY A 200 -4.01 -11.45 15.43
N LYS A 201 -4.60 -10.89 14.35
CA LYS A 201 -5.94 -10.29 14.39
C LYS A 201 -7.03 -11.31 14.07
N ASP A 202 -8.18 -11.12 14.68
CA ASP A 202 -9.45 -11.79 14.33
C ASP A 202 -10.25 -10.91 13.36
N PHE A 203 -11.26 -11.48 12.72
CA PHE A 203 -12.08 -10.76 11.75
C PHE A 203 -12.79 -9.55 12.37
N GLU A 204 -13.22 -9.64 13.62
CA GLU A 204 -13.85 -8.56 14.37
C GLU A 204 -12.95 -7.34 14.55
N GLN A 205 -11.62 -7.53 14.51
CA GLN A 205 -10.63 -6.45 14.57
C GLN A 205 -10.33 -5.86 13.17
N ILE A 206 -10.50 -6.66 12.11
CA ILE A 206 -10.31 -6.22 10.71
C ILE A 206 -11.56 -5.52 10.17
N LEU A 207 -12.76 -5.95 10.56
CA LEU A 207 -14.03 -5.42 10.04
C LEU A 207 -14.16 -3.89 10.21
N PRO A 208 -13.83 -3.27 11.36
CA PRO A 208 -13.88 -1.81 11.50
C PRO A 208 -12.96 -1.07 10.52
N LEU A 209 -11.80 -1.63 10.17
CA LEU A 209 -10.87 -1.06 9.19
C LEU A 209 -11.50 -1.09 7.78
N ILE A 210 -12.16 -2.19 7.43
CA ILE A 210 -12.88 -2.34 6.16
C ILE A 210 -14.01 -1.31 6.08
N GLU A 211 -14.84 -1.18 7.13
CA GLU A 211 -15.97 -0.24 7.13
C GLU A 211 -15.52 1.22 7.09
N ALA A 212 -14.42 1.57 7.76
CA ALA A 212 -13.82 2.90 7.67
C ALA A 212 -13.29 3.20 6.26
N ALA A 213 -12.59 2.25 5.65
CA ALA A 213 -12.08 2.37 4.28
C ALA A 213 -13.22 2.48 3.24
N LYS A 214 -14.31 1.72 3.41
CA LYS A 214 -15.52 1.80 2.57
C LYS A 214 -16.12 3.21 2.58
N LYS A 215 -16.31 3.77 3.76
CA LYS A 215 -16.90 5.10 3.92
C LYS A 215 -16.16 6.17 3.11
N ASN A 216 -14.84 6.04 3.01
CA ASN A 216 -13.96 7.00 2.35
C ASN A 216 -13.50 6.56 0.95
N ARG A 217 -14.00 5.43 0.44
CA ARG A 217 -13.60 4.86 -0.85
C ARG A 217 -12.09 4.61 -0.98
N GLN A 218 -11.46 4.16 0.11
CA GLN A 218 -10.02 3.96 0.21
C GLN A 218 -9.58 2.56 -0.24
N TRP A 219 -8.28 2.39 -0.36
CA TRP A 219 -7.60 1.13 -0.65
C TRP A 219 -6.94 0.60 0.63
N LEU A 220 -7.47 -0.49 1.17
CA LEU A 220 -6.94 -1.18 2.33
C LEU A 220 -5.93 -2.25 1.90
N VAL A 221 -4.67 -2.11 2.29
CA VAL A 221 -3.65 -3.13 2.09
C VAL A 221 -3.41 -3.81 3.44
N LEU A 222 -3.82 -5.06 3.55
CA LEU A 222 -3.54 -5.89 4.72
C LEU A 222 -2.23 -6.64 4.50
N ALA A 223 -1.38 -6.61 5.52
CA ALA A 223 -0.02 -7.14 5.46
C ALA A 223 0.21 -8.16 6.59
N GLY A 224 0.69 -9.34 6.25
CA GLY A 224 0.98 -10.42 7.19
C GLY A 224 2.18 -11.25 6.78
N HIS A 225 2.43 -12.35 7.51
CA HIS A 225 3.58 -13.23 7.26
C HIS A 225 3.13 -14.69 7.12
N GLU A 226 3.07 -15.45 8.22
CA GLU A 226 2.58 -16.83 8.18
C GLU A 226 1.07 -16.88 7.90
N MET A 227 0.62 -17.95 7.25
CA MET A 227 -0.79 -18.25 7.01
C MET A 227 -1.15 -19.57 7.69
N ASN A 228 -1.52 -19.51 8.95
CA ASN A 228 -1.86 -20.64 9.83
C ASN A 228 -2.98 -20.25 10.79
N GLU A 229 -3.34 -21.11 11.74
CA GLU A 229 -4.31 -20.78 12.80
C GLU A 229 -3.64 -20.13 14.02
N SER A 230 -2.35 -20.38 14.25
CA SER A 230 -1.62 -19.87 15.39
C SER A 230 -0.12 -19.74 15.09
N GLY A 231 0.56 -18.95 15.89
CA GLY A 231 1.99 -18.72 15.77
C GLY A 231 2.36 -17.24 15.87
N VAL A 232 3.68 -16.98 15.92
CA VAL A 232 4.21 -15.62 15.86
C VAL A 232 4.11 -15.10 14.42
N GLN A 233 3.76 -13.83 14.25
CA GLN A 233 3.59 -13.22 12.93
C GLN A 233 2.69 -14.07 12.02
N THR A 234 1.49 -14.38 12.50
CA THR A 234 0.56 -15.27 11.80
C THR A 234 -0.77 -14.56 11.52
N THR A 235 -1.10 -14.42 10.25
CA THR A 235 -2.45 -14.10 9.81
C THR A 235 -3.28 -15.40 9.82
N ARG A 236 -4.33 -15.43 10.65
CA ARG A 236 -5.14 -16.64 10.85
C ARG A 236 -5.93 -17.00 9.60
N LEU A 237 -5.87 -18.25 9.18
CA LEU A 237 -6.69 -18.77 8.07
C LEU A 237 -8.19 -18.62 8.37
N SER A 238 -8.59 -18.80 9.61
CA SER A 238 -9.99 -18.59 10.05
C SER A 238 -10.44 -17.12 9.88
N MET A 239 -9.58 -16.15 10.20
CA MET A 239 -9.84 -14.73 9.94
C MET A 239 -9.96 -14.45 8.44
N LEU A 240 -9.01 -14.94 7.64
CA LEU A 240 -9.03 -14.78 6.18
C LEU A 240 -10.30 -15.39 5.57
N LYS A 241 -10.70 -16.57 6.02
CA LYS A 241 -11.94 -17.23 5.57
C LYS A 241 -13.16 -16.36 5.84
N GLN A 242 -13.31 -15.82 7.06
CA GLN A 242 -14.42 -14.93 7.41
C GLN A 242 -14.41 -13.65 6.55
N LEU A 243 -13.23 -13.05 6.30
CA LEU A 243 -13.09 -11.89 5.43
C LEU A 243 -13.51 -12.20 3.99
N LEU A 244 -13.09 -13.36 3.46
CA LEU A 244 -13.43 -13.81 2.11
C LEU A 244 -14.94 -14.09 1.98
N GLU A 245 -15.55 -14.73 2.97
CA GLU A 245 -17.01 -14.94 3.04
C GLU A 245 -17.76 -13.61 3.10
N TYR A 246 -17.30 -12.67 3.91
CA TYR A 246 -17.87 -11.33 4.00
C TYR A 246 -17.78 -10.58 2.66
N ALA A 247 -16.63 -10.66 1.98
CA ALA A 247 -16.39 -10.00 0.70
C ALA A 247 -17.21 -10.60 -0.44
N LYS A 248 -17.60 -11.89 -0.35
CA LYS A 248 -18.43 -12.60 -1.33
C LYS A 248 -19.84 -12.02 -1.46
N ASN A 249 -20.37 -11.42 -0.38
CA ASN A 249 -21.65 -10.73 -0.43
C ASN A 249 -21.53 -9.42 -1.22
N PRO A 250 -22.18 -9.26 -2.40
CA PRO A 250 -22.08 -8.06 -3.21
C PRO A 250 -22.51 -6.78 -2.50
N ALA A 251 -23.44 -6.89 -1.54
CA ALA A 251 -23.92 -5.74 -0.75
C ALA A 251 -22.80 -5.09 0.09
N ASN A 252 -21.74 -5.83 0.42
CA ASN A 252 -20.59 -5.31 1.17
C ASN A 252 -19.67 -4.45 0.31
N GLY A 253 -19.81 -4.48 -1.02
CA GLY A 253 -19.12 -3.56 -1.94
C GLY A 253 -17.60 -3.68 -1.92
N ILE A 254 -17.04 -4.86 -1.68
CA ILE A 254 -15.60 -5.11 -1.59
C ILE A 254 -15.04 -5.63 -2.92
N TRP A 255 -13.92 -5.08 -3.33
CA TRP A 255 -13.10 -5.60 -4.43
C TRP A 255 -11.77 -6.10 -3.87
N ILE A 256 -11.54 -7.41 -3.88
CA ILE A 256 -10.25 -8.00 -3.50
C ILE A 256 -9.42 -8.24 -4.75
N ALA A 257 -8.21 -7.67 -4.79
CA ALA A 257 -7.29 -7.88 -5.92
C ALA A 257 -5.83 -7.69 -5.47
N PRO A 258 -4.85 -8.27 -6.21
CA PRO A 258 -3.43 -8.03 -6.00
C PRO A 258 -3.05 -6.55 -6.04
N VAL A 259 -1.97 -6.20 -5.34
CA VAL A 259 -1.51 -4.80 -5.22
C VAL A 259 -1.26 -4.16 -6.58
N GLY A 260 -0.56 -4.84 -7.49
CA GLY A 260 -0.29 -4.30 -8.82
C GLY A 260 -1.55 -4.09 -9.66
N THR A 261 -2.56 -4.96 -9.49
CA THR A 261 -3.85 -4.81 -10.17
C THR A 261 -4.59 -3.57 -9.68
N VAL A 262 -4.67 -3.37 -8.36
CA VAL A 262 -5.32 -2.18 -7.78
C VAL A 262 -4.56 -0.91 -8.14
N ALA A 263 -3.22 -0.92 -8.03
CA ALA A 263 -2.39 0.22 -8.38
C ALA A 263 -2.56 0.65 -9.85
N LYS A 264 -2.59 -0.32 -10.78
CA LYS A 264 -2.84 -0.06 -12.20
C LYS A 264 -4.21 0.59 -12.41
N TYR A 265 -5.25 0.07 -11.78
CA TYR A 265 -6.59 0.66 -11.85
C TYR A 265 -6.59 2.11 -11.34
N VAL A 266 -6.02 2.35 -10.15
CA VAL A 266 -5.91 3.70 -9.58
C VAL A 266 -5.14 4.65 -10.51
N GLN A 267 -4.03 4.19 -11.08
CA GLN A 267 -3.24 5.00 -12.01
C GLN A 267 -4.03 5.37 -13.26
N GLU A 268 -4.81 4.44 -13.81
CA GLU A 268 -5.67 4.68 -14.96
C GLU A 268 -6.75 5.72 -14.62
N GLN A 269 -7.44 5.58 -13.48
CA GLN A 269 -8.47 6.51 -13.04
C GLN A 269 -7.92 7.93 -12.75
N ARG A 270 -6.68 8.05 -12.29
CA ARG A 270 -6.03 9.35 -12.09
C ARG A 270 -5.72 10.10 -13.38
N LYS A 271 -5.52 9.40 -14.51
CA LYS A 271 -5.23 10.01 -15.83
C LYS A 271 -6.46 10.66 -16.47
N PHE A 272 -7.65 10.30 -16.01
CA PHE A 272 -8.93 10.83 -16.54
C PHE A 272 -9.47 12.01 -15.71
N LYS A 273 -8.74 12.46 -14.71
CA LYS A 273 -9.04 13.66 -13.90
C LYS A 273 -8.06 14.79 -14.22
#